data_414cfde7d70cc399989f119dc3d5f44c
#
_entry.id   414cfde7d70cc399989f119dc3d5f44c
#
_cell.length_a   1.000
_cell.length_b   1.000
_cell.length_c   1.000
_cell.angle_alpha   90.00
_cell.angle_beta   90.00
_cell.angle_gamma   90.00
#
_symmetry.space_group_name_H-M   'P 1'
#
loop_
_entity.id
_entity.type
_entity.pdbx_description
1 polymer ?
#
loop_
_entity_poly.entity_id
_entity_poly.type
_entity_poly.pdbx_seq_one_letter_code
_entity_poly.pdbx_strand_id
1 'polypeptide(L)'
;MKELMIGNAAVARGLYEAGCRYVSSYPGTPSTEITEFAAGYDEVYAEWASNEKVALESAVGASLAGARSFTAMKHVGLNVAADPLFTAAYVGVNAGLVVCVADDPAIHSSQNEQDSRHYAEAAKLPMLEPADSAECLAFTKRAFELSETYDTPVMLRTVTRIAHSQSLVETSERVEPPLRPYVKDAQKYVSMPAVAVKRHVVVEKHIEDLRKYTETCDFNREEMRDPEIGFVTSGAAYQYVREAFPNASVFKIGMVYPLPIERIRAFAAKVDRLYVIEELDPFIETAMRAAGIAIAGGKDRTGLLGELSQYRVRKAMGASLPPTKTLGENLPGRPPVMCAGCPHCGLFTVLSRLKLTVFGDIGCYTLGATPPLNALDTTLCMGASFNMLHGYATVRPEQAKNAVAVLGDSTFIHSGITGVVNTVYNLGVTTMIVLDNAITGMTGHQQNPTTGMTLKNVPAPKIHIEKLCEGAGVPAENIRVVDPNDMAEMTRVLREELAKDAPSVIVSRRPCALLKYVKHGLPVRIDAEKCRGCRACMKLGCPALRFAEGKVWVDEAQCVGCGLCMQTCGFKAIEEGKA
;
A
#
# COMPACT_ATOMS: atom_id res chain seq x y z
N MET A 1 -7.59 -29.02 9.49
CA MET A 1 -6.68 -29.57 8.43
C MET A 1 -5.38 -28.79 8.49
N LYS A 2 -4.23 -29.37 8.08
CA LYS A 2 -2.97 -28.61 8.01
C LYS A 2 -2.71 -28.20 6.56
N GLU A 3 -2.52 -26.90 6.35
CA GLU A 3 -2.33 -26.31 5.03
C GLU A 3 -1.11 -25.36 5.03
N LEU A 4 -0.42 -25.28 3.90
CA LEU A 4 0.67 -24.33 3.72
C LEU A 4 0.08 -23.00 3.19
N MET A 5 0.19 -21.94 3.98
CA MET A 5 -0.41 -20.63 3.65
C MET A 5 0.61 -19.50 3.76
N ILE A 6 0.49 -18.48 2.92
CA ILE A 6 1.14 -17.18 3.17
C ILE A 6 0.40 -16.43 4.29
N GLY A 7 1.06 -15.47 4.94
CA GLY A 7 0.46 -14.72 6.04
C GLY A 7 -0.86 -14.04 5.66
N ASN A 8 -0.93 -13.41 4.47
CA ASN A 8 -2.16 -12.78 3.99
C ASN A 8 -3.32 -13.77 3.81
N ALA A 9 -3.06 -14.97 3.28
CA ALA A 9 -4.07 -16.03 3.18
C ALA A 9 -4.51 -16.53 4.57
N ALA A 10 -3.58 -16.62 5.51
CA ALA A 10 -3.86 -17.04 6.87
C ALA A 10 -4.70 -16.01 7.65
N VAL A 11 -4.47 -14.70 7.45
CA VAL A 11 -5.34 -13.63 7.97
C VAL A 11 -6.75 -13.78 7.39
N ALA A 12 -6.87 -13.94 6.07
CA ALA A 12 -8.17 -14.14 5.40
C ALA A 12 -8.88 -15.41 5.89
N ARG A 13 -8.13 -16.48 6.12
CA ARG A 13 -8.67 -17.71 6.71
C ARG A 13 -9.13 -17.48 8.15
N GLY A 14 -8.36 -16.75 8.95
CA GLY A 14 -8.71 -16.42 10.34
C GLY A 14 -9.98 -15.59 10.46
N LEU A 15 -10.18 -14.57 9.61
CA LEU A 15 -11.41 -13.79 9.59
C LEU A 15 -12.63 -14.63 9.15
N TYR A 16 -12.43 -15.55 8.18
CA TYR A 16 -13.47 -16.47 7.76
C TYR A 16 -13.89 -17.39 8.93
N GLU A 17 -12.94 -18.07 9.55
CA GLU A 17 -13.20 -18.97 10.67
C GLU A 17 -13.85 -18.26 11.87
N ALA A 18 -13.51 -16.98 12.09
CA ALA A 18 -14.10 -16.14 13.13
C ALA A 18 -15.52 -15.65 12.80
N GLY A 19 -16.09 -16.01 11.65
CA GLY A 19 -17.42 -15.57 11.27
C GLY A 19 -17.52 -14.10 10.89
N CYS A 20 -16.43 -13.49 10.42
CA CYS A 20 -16.47 -12.16 9.82
C CYS A 20 -17.39 -12.16 8.60
N ARG A 21 -18.26 -11.15 8.48
CA ARG A 21 -19.23 -11.05 7.38
C ARG A 21 -18.92 -9.92 6.40
N TYR A 22 -18.13 -8.94 6.82
CA TYR A 22 -17.87 -7.74 6.02
C TYR A 22 -16.39 -7.40 5.99
N VAL A 23 -15.85 -7.26 4.78
CA VAL A 23 -14.46 -6.85 4.53
C VAL A 23 -14.46 -5.72 3.51
N SER A 24 -13.88 -4.58 3.87
CA SER A 24 -13.71 -3.45 2.96
C SER A 24 -12.27 -2.95 3.04
N SER A 25 -11.62 -2.76 1.90
CA SER A 25 -10.21 -2.35 1.82
C SER A 25 -9.94 -1.49 0.60
N TYR A 26 -8.81 -0.81 0.57
CA TYR A 26 -8.23 -0.26 -0.66
C TYR A 26 -6.94 -1.01 -0.97
N PRO A 27 -6.66 -1.35 -2.26
CA PRO A 27 -5.47 -2.12 -2.62
C PRO A 27 -4.17 -1.44 -2.22
N GLY A 28 -3.32 -2.12 -1.43
CA GLY A 28 -2.04 -1.59 -0.96
C GLY A 28 -1.08 -2.70 -0.56
N THR A 29 -0.06 -2.99 -1.39
CA THR A 29 0.98 -3.98 -1.06
C THR A 29 1.76 -3.55 0.19
N PRO A 30 1.90 -4.44 1.22
CA PRO A 30 1.77 -5.90 1.17
C PRO A 30 0.44 -6.48 1.70
N SER A 31 -0.64 -5.73 1.89
CA SER A 31 -1.91 -6.22 2.47
C SER A 31 -2.99 -6.60 1.44
N THR A 32 -2.78 -6.32 0.15
CA THR A 32 -3.80 -6.45 -0.91
C THR A 32 -4.46 -7.83 -0.93
N GLU A 33 -3.67 -8.89 -0.87
CA GLU A 33 -4.12 -10.28 -1.02
C GLU A 33 -5.07 -10.73 0.10
N ILE A 34 -5.05 -10.08 1.28
CA ILE A 34 -5.98 -10.42 2.37
C ILE A 34 -7.43 -10.32 1.89
N THR A 35 -7.77 -9.20 1.24
CA THR A 35 -9.14 -8.95 0.75
C THR A 35 -9.46 -9.80 -0.48
N GLU A 36 -8.46 -10.07 -1.33
CA GLU A 36 -8.63 -10.98 -2.48
C GLU A 36 -8.93 -12.41 -2.02
N PHE A 37 -8.21 -12.93 -1.02
CA PHE A 37 -8.51 -14.24 -0.44
C PHE A 37 -9.86 -14.26 0.30
N ALA A 38 -10.19 -13.20 1.03
CA ALA A 38 -11.49 -13.09 1.70
C ALA A 38 -12.66 -13.11 0.71
N ALA A 39 -12.50 -12.50 -0.47
CA ALA A 39 -13.51 -12.50 -1.52
C ALA A 39 -13.80 -13.91 -2.10
N GLY A 40 -12.92 -14.87 -1.88
CA GLY A 40 -13.11 -16.27 -2.27
C GLY A 40 -14.11 -17.03 -1.39
N TYR A 41 -14.53 -16.48 -0.24
CA TYR A 41 -15.54 -17.07 0.64
C TYR A 41 -16.91 -16.47 0.33
N ASP A 42 -17.92 -17.31 0.10
CA ASP A 42 -19.28 -16.86 -0.25
C ASP A 42 -19.96 -16.16 0.94
N GLU A 43 -19.66 -16.59 2.16
CA GLU A 43 -20.22 -16.04 3.39
C GLU A 43 -19.63 -14.68 3.79
N VAL A 44 -18.60 -14.22 3.08
CA VAL A 44 -17.93 -12.94 3.33
C VAL A 44 -18.28 -11.96 2.22
N TYR A 45 -18.94 -10.88 2.59
CA TYR A 45 -19.02 -9.73 1.68
C TYR A 45 -17.68 -9.02 1.67
N ALA A 46 -17.03 -8.95 0.52
CA ALA A 46 -15.74 -8.29 0.35
C ALA A 46 -15.82 -7.27 -0.79
N GLU A 47 -15.22 -6.09 -0.58
CA GLU A 47 -15.23 -5.00 -1.56
C GLU A 47 -13.91 -4.23 -1.59
N TRP A 48 -13.64 -3.61 -2.76
CA TRP A 48 -12.68 -2.51 -2.86
C TRP A 48 -13.40 -1.18 -2.64
N ALA A 49 -13.07 -0.49 -1.56
CA ALA A 49 -13.51 0.88 -1.30
C ALA A 49 -12.76 1.87 -2.20
N SER A 50 -13.26 3.11 -2.27
CA SER A 50 -12.61 4.18 -3.02
C SER A 50 -11.27 4.64 -2.42
N ASN A 51 -11.14 4.56 -1.08
CA ASN A 51 -9.90 4.77 -0.31
C ASN A 51 -10.00 4.12 1.08
N GLU A 52 -8.91 4.17 1.85
CA GLU A 52 -8.82 3.52 3.16
C GLU A 52 -9.71 4.17 4.23
N LYS A 53 -9.95 5.48 4.12
CA LYS A 53 -10.90 6.19 5.00
C LYS A 53 -12.31 5.61 4.82
N VAL A 54 -12.78 5.52 3.59
CA VAL A 54 -14.10 4.94 3.25
C VAL A 54 -14.17 3.47 3.65
N ALA A 55 -13.08 2.71 3.45
CA ALA A 55 -13.02 1.30 3.84
C ALA A 55 -13.25 1.12 5.35
N LEU A 56 -12.53 1.89 6.18
CA LEU A 56 -12.67 1.82 7.63
C LEU A 56 -14.05 2.31 8.09
N GLU A 57 -14.55 3.42 7.53
CA GLU A 57 -15.89 3.93 7.86
C GLU A 57 -16.99 2.91 7.55
N SER A 58 -16.89 2.21 6.41
CA SER A 58 -17.83 1.16 6.04
C SER A 58 -17.72 -0.05 6.99
N ALA A 59 -16.52 -0.44 7.39
CA ALA A 59 -16.32 -1.51 8.37
C ALA A 59 -16.87 -1.14 9.76
N VAL A 60 -16.72 0.12 10.19
CA VAL A 60 -17.37 0.65 11.41
C VAL A 60 -18.89 0.54 11.29
N GLY A 61 -19.47 0.94 10.15
CA GLY A 61 -20.90 0.80 9.90
C GLY A 61 -21.40 -0.65 10.00
N ALA A 62 -20.65 -1.60 9.45
CA ALA A 62 -20.96 -3.03 9.54
C ALA A 62 -20.85 -3.56 10.99
N SER A 63 -19.85 -3.11 11.75
CA SER A 63 -19.72 -3.40 13.18
C SER A 63 -20.93 -2.88 13.97
N LEU A 64 -21.36 -1.64 13.72
CA LEU A 64 -22.55 -1.05 14.36
C LEU A 64 -23.82 -1.83 14.01
N ALA A 65 -23.91 -2.37 12.79
CA ALA A 65 -25.03 -3.23 12.38
C ALA A 65 -25.01 -4.62 13.05
N GLY A 66 -23.99 -4.91 13.86
CA GLY A 66 -23.87 -6.14 14.64
C GLY A 66 -23.13 -7.29 13.97
N ALA A 67 -22.41 -7.02 12.88
CA ALA A 67 -21.58 -8.00 12.18
C ALA A 67 -20.10 -7.80 12.50
N ARG A 68 -19.35 -8.90 12.72
CA ARG A 68 -17.87 -8.83 12.71
C ARG A 68 -17.41 -8.29 11.38
N SER A 69 -16.55 -7.27 11.41
CA SER A 69 -16.06 -6.54 10.23
C SER A 69 -14.56 -6.35 10.26
N PHE A 70 -13.98 -6.22 9.08
CA PHE A 70 -12.53 -6.18 8.89
C PHE A 70 -12.15 -5.17 7.80
N THR A 71 -11.03 -4.49 8.00
CA THR A 71 -10.38 -3.68 6.96
C THR A 71 -8.89 -3.97 6.93
N ALA A 72 -8.31 -3.98 5.73
CA ALA A 72 -6.87 -4.14 5.55
C ALA A 72 -6.30 -2.96 4.77
N MET A 73 -5.11 -2.52 5.15
CA MET A 73 -4.43 -1.42 4.49
C MET A 73 -2.92 -1.47 4.71
N LYS A 74 -2.19 -0.81 3.84
CA LYS A 74 -0.78 -0.52 4.02
C LYS A 74 -0.59 0.62 5.04
N HIS A 75 0.62 0.77 5.62
CA HIS A 75 0.91 1.84 6.59
C HIS A 75 0.60 3.24 6.06
N VAL A 76 0.86 3.54 4.77
CA VAL A 76 0.49 4.84 4.19
C VAL A 76 -1.02 5.02 4.03
N GLY A 77 -1.77 3.91 3.85
CA GLY A 77 -3.22 3.92 3.87
C GLY A 77 -3.79 4.20 5.27
N LEU A 78 -3.07 3.79 6.32
CA LEU A 78 -3.42 4.13 7.70
C LEU A 78 -3.42 5.65 7.92
N ASN A 79 -2.53 6.38 7.27
CA ASN A 79 -2.54 7.85 7.31
C ASN A 79 -3.84 8.43 6.74
N VAL A 80 -4.38 7.82 5.67
CA VAL A 80 -5.66 8.23 5.06
C VAL A 80 -6.84 7.89 5.98
N ALA A 81 -6.77 6.76 6.68
CA ALA A 81 -7.79 6.28 7.61
C ALA A 81 -7.60 6.79 9.06
N ALA A 82 -6.65 7.66 9.33
CA ALA A 82 -6.31 8.09 10.69
C ALA A 82 -7.51 8.74 11.41
N ASP A 83 -8.21 9.67 10.77
CA ASP A 83 -9.35 10.36 11.37
C ASP A 83 -10.45 9.38 11.86
N PRO A 84 -11.01 8.49 11.03
CA PRO A 84 -11.97 7.50 11.51
C PRO A 84 -11.34 6.50 12.50
N LEU A 85 -10.04 6.17 12.43
CA LEU A 85 -9.39 5.27 13.38
C LEU A 85 -9.41 5.84 14.79
N PHE A 86 -8.95 7.07 14.97
CA PHE A 86 -8.92 7.75 16.27
C PHE A 86 -10.33 7.93 16.86
N THR A 87 -11.29 8.26 16.00
CA THR A 87 -12.68 8.44 16.45
C THR A 87 -13.36 7.10 16.77
N ALA A 88 -13.06 6.02 16.03
CA ALA A 88 -13.60 4.69 16.32
C ALA A 88 -13.13 4.15 17.69
N ALA A 89 -11.94 4.52 18.15
CA ALA A 89 -11.46 4.19 19.51
C ALA A 89 -12.38 4.76 20.60
N TYR A 90 -12.97 5.93 20.38
CA TYR A 90 -13.94 6.56 21.30
C TYR A 90 -15.33 5.98 21.16
N VAL A 91 -15.78 5.77 19.93
CA VAL A 91 -17.13 5.24 19.63
C VAL A 91 -17.26 3.79 20.11
N GLY A 92 -16.19 3.01 20.03
CA GLY A 92 -16.23 1.58 20.31
C GLY A 92 -16.92 0.79 19.21
N VAL A 93 -17.37 -0.42 19.54
CA VAL A 93 -17.96 -1.37 18.59
C VAL A 93 -19.30 -1.89 19.07
N ASN A 94 -20.11 -2.46 18.17
CA ASN A 94 -21.24 -3.31 18.53
C ASN A 94 -20.88 -4.78 18.33
N ALA A 95 -20.28 -5.12 17.20
CA ALA A 95 -19.60 -6.40 16.96
C ALA A 95 -18.13 -6.16 16.64
N GLY A 96 -17.30 -7.16 16.72
CA GLY A 96 -15.85 -7.04 16.59
C GLY A 96 -15.39 -6.36 15.30
N LEU A 97 -14.48 -5.40 15.42
CA LEU A 97 -13.83 -4.69 14.31
C LEU A 97 -12.32 -4.87 14.40
N VAL A 98 -11.74 -5.40 13.32
CA VAL A 98 -10.29 -5.58 13.20
C VAL A 98 -9.74 -4.72 12.07
N VAL A 99 -8.67 -3.97 12.36
CA VAL A 99 -7.95 -3.12 11.41
C VAL A 99 -6.57 -3.71 11.19
N CYS A 100 -6.38 -4.37 10.05
CA CYS A 100 -5.07 -4.94 9.69
C CYS A 100 -4.22 -3.89 8.98
N VAL A 101 -3.01 -3.66 9.48
CA VAL A 101 -2.04 -2.74 8.90
C VAL A 101 -0.77 -3.47 8.55
N ALA A 102 -0.31 -3.33 7.31
CA ALA A 102 0.92 -3.94 6.85
C ALA A 102 2.02 -2.89 6.67
N ASP A 103 3.04 -2.97 7.52
CA ASP A 103 4.25 -2.15 7.42
C ASP A 103 5.22 -2.73 6.38
N ASP A 104 6.10 -1.88 5.85
CA ASP A 104 7.05 -2.24 4.80
C ASP A 104 8.49 -1.86 5.19
N PRO A 105 9.11 -2.61 6.13
CA PRO A 105 10.51 -2.40 6.51
C PRO A 105 11.43 -2.45 5.29
N ALA A 106 12.38 -1.51 5.18
CA ALA A 106 13.27 -1.30 4.04
C ALA A 106 12.60 -0.76 2.76
N ILE A 107 11.35 -0.33 2.81
CA ILE A 107 10.69 0.41 1.71
C ILE A 107 10.69 -0.40 0.39
N HIS A 108 10.34 -1.69 0.44
CA HIS A 108 10.33 -2.55 -0.75
C HIS A 108 9.35 -2.07 -1.83
N SER A 109 8.20 -1.49 -1.41
CA SER A 109 7.15 -1.00 -2.32
C SER A 109 6.46 0.27 -1.82
N SER A 110 7.16 1.11 -1.06
CA SER A 110 6.59 2.28 -0.38
C SER A 110 7.35 3.56 -0.70
N GLN A 111 6.71 4.71 -0.53
CA GLN A 111 7.32 6.03 -0.69
C GLN A 111 7.99 6.55 0.60
N ASN A 112 7.76 5.91 1.73
CA ASN A 112 8.39 6.21 3.01
C ASN A 112 8.36 4.97 3.91
N GLU A 113 9.04 5.02 5.04
CA GLU A 113 9.03 3.99 6.08
C GLU A 113 8.27 4.53 7.29
N GLN A 114 7.38 3.72 7.87
CA GLN A 114 6.58 4.09 9.03
C GLN A 114 6.42 2.87 9.93
N ASP A 115 6.23 3.15 11.23
CA ASP A 115 5.93 2.14 12.24
C ASP A 115 4.52 2.35 12.78
N SER A 116 3.60 1.48 12.40
CA SER A 116 2.19 1.59 12.78
C SER A 116 1.92 1.33 14.27
N ARG A 117 2.91 0.85 15.05
CA ARG A 117 2.80 0.72 16.50
C ARG A 117 2.57 2.08 17.19
N HIS A 118 3.13 3.16 16.63
CA HIS A 118 2.88 4.53 17.11
C HIS A 118 1.43 4.96 16.91
N TYR A 119 0.77 4.49 15.86
CA TYR A 119 -0.67 4.73 15.68
C TYR A 119 -1.52 4.02 16.73
N ALA A 120 -1.18 2.78 17.06
CA ALA A 120 -1.88 2.02 18.11
C ALA A 120 -1.77 2.73 19.47
N GLU A 121 -0.56 3.20 19.81
CA GLU A 121 -0.31 3.96 21.03
C GLU A 121 -1.07 5.28 21.05
N ALA A 122 -0.98 6.08 19.99
CA ALA A 122 -1.63 7.38 19.90
C ALA A 122 -3.17 7.29 19.89
N ALA A 123 -3.73 6.30 19.17
CA ALA A 123 -5.17 6.04 19.11
C ALA A 123 -5.69 5.24 20.31
N LYS A 124 -4.80 4.74 21.19
CA LYS A 124 -5.15 3.91 22.37
C LYS A 124 -5.88 2.63 21.98
N LEU A 125 -5.44 1.97 20.92
CA LEU A 125 -6.00 0.72 20.39
C LEU A 125 -5.07 -0.46 20.65
N PRO A 126 -5.56 -1.61 21.14
CA PRO A 126 -4.72 -2.79 21.28
C PRO A 126 -4.21 -3.25 19.92
N MET A 127 -2.93 -3.68 19.89
CA MET A 127 -2.29 -4.16 18.67
C MET A 127 -1.65 -5.53 18.88
N LEU A 128 -1.99 -6.45 17.97
CA LEU A 128 -1.39 -7.78 17.88
C LEU A 128 -0.40 -7.82 16.70
N GLU A 129 0.72 -8.54 16.89
CA GLU A 129 1.75 -8.70 15.86
C GLU A 129 2.15 -10.18 15.73
N PRO A 130 1.61 -10.88 14.71
CA PRO A 130 1.94 -12.27 14.44
C PRO A 130 3.35 -12.44 13.90
N ALA A 131 4.00 -13.57 14.22
CA ALA A 131 5.35 -13.91 13.78
C ALA A 131 5.41 -14.93 12.64
N ASP A 132 4.29 -15.54 12.26
CA ASP A 132 4.16 -16.48 11.15
C ASP A 132 2.70 -16.61 10.71
N SER A 133 2.44 -17.43 9.69
CA SER A 133 1.08 -17.62 9.17
C SER A 133 0.13 -18.30 10.16
N ALA A 134 0.64 -19.16 11.04
CA ALA A 134 -0.19 -19.81 12.06
C ALA A 134 -0.69 -18.78 13.08
N GLU A 135 0.19 -17.87 13.52
CA GLU A 135 -0.20 -16.75 14.36
C GLU A 135 -1.07 -15.73 13.62
N CYS A 136 -0.86 -15.51 12.31
CA CYS A 136 -1.75 -14.68 11.50
C CYS A 136 -3.20 -15.16 11.60
N LEU A 137 -3.45 -16.46 11.44
CA LEU A 137 -4.78 -17.03 11.59
C LEU A 137 -5.30 -16.90 13.03
N ALA A 138 -4.51 -17.37 14.01
CA ALA A 138 -4.93 -17.42 15.40
C ALA A 138 -5.19 -16.02 15.99
N PHE A 139 -4.31 -15.05 15.71
CA PHE A 139 -4.45 -13.68 16.21
C PHE A 139 -5.61 -12.95 15.55
N THR A 140 -5.87 -13.20 14.26
CA THR A 140 -7.05 -12.65 13.59
C THR A 140 -8.35 -13.10 14.26
N LYS A 141 -8.48 -14.38 14.58
CA LYS A 141 -9.67 -14.90 15.30
C LYS A 141 -9.82 -14.23 16.67
N ARG A 142 -8.73 -14.21 17.44
CA ARG A 142 -8.70 -13.65 18.78
C ARG A 142 -8.89 -12.13 18.81
N ALA A 143 -8.49 -11.42 17.75
CA ALA A 143 -8.68 -9.97 17.62
C ALA A 143 -10.16 -9.58 17.64
N PHE A 144 -11.05 -10.35 17.01
CA PHE A 144 -12.49 -10.11 17.09
C PHE A 144 -13.04 -10.29 18.50
N GLU A 145 -12.62 -11.34 19.20
CA GLU A 145 -13.03 -11.60 20.59
C GLU A 145 -12.53 -10.47 21.51
N LEU A 146 -11.30 -10.04 21.32
CA LEU A 146 -10.70 -8.94 22.07
C LEU A 146 -11.45 -7.63 21.84
N SER A 147 -11.77 -7.33 20.57
CA SER A 147 -12.55 -6.17 20.18
C SER A 147 -13.93 -6.13 20.87
N GLU A 148 -14.61 -7.27 20.89
CA GLU A 148 -15.92 -7.41 21.52
C GLU A 148 -15.86 -7.36 23.04
N THR A 149 -14.79 -7.85 23.66
CA THR A 149 -14.59 -7.87 25.11
C THR A 149 -14.30 -6.47 25.65
N TYR A 150 -13.49 -5.70 24.94
CA TYR A 150 -13.02 -4.38 25.39
C TYR A 150 -13.74 -3.21 24.70
N ASP A 151 -14.81 -3.47 23.94
CA ASP A 151 -15.58 -2.42 23.25
C ASP A 151 -14.69 -1.44 22.46
N THR A 152 -13.73 -1.97 21.69
CA THR A 152 -12.76 -1.16 20.93
C THR A 152 -12.32 -1.86 19.66
N PRO A 153 -11.99 -1.16 18.57
CA PRO A 153 -11.28 -1.78 17.45
C PRO A 153 -9.95 -2.41 17.89
N VAL A 154 -9.54 -3.48 17.24
CA VAL A 154 -8.21 -4.11 17.46
C VAL A 154 -7.38 -3.97 16.20
N MET A 155 -6.13 -3.50 16.35
CA MET A 155 -5.18 -3.46 15.26
C MET A 155 -4.43 -4.79 15.16
N LEU A 156 -4.27 -5.28 13.92
CA LEU A 156 -3.43 -6.44 13.59
C LEU A 156 -2.29 -5.94 12.70
N ARG A 157 -1.06 -5.98 13.21
CA ARG A 157 0.12 -5.52 12.48
C ARG A 157 0.81 -6.68 11.80
N THR A 158 1.02 -6.57 10.49
CA THR A 158 1.90 -7.46 9.74
C THR A 158 3.05 -6.66 9.13
N VAL A 159 4.06 -7.34 8.62
CA VAL A 159 5.13 -6.75 7.80
C VAL A 159 5.26 -7.55 6.52
N THR A 160 5.90 -6.97 5.49
CA THR A 160 6.07 -7.57 4.16
C THR A 160 6.51 -9.04 4.24
N ARG A 161 7.44 -9.39 5.13
CA ARG A 161 7.92 -10.79 5.26
C ARG A 161 6.85 -11.73 5.79
N ILE A 162 6.12 -11.33 6.80
CA ILE A 162 5.03 -12.15 7.35
C ILE A 162 3.88 -12.26 6.34
N ALA A 163 3.53 -11.17 5.67
CA ALA A 163 2.47 -11.16 4.66
C ALA A 163 2.68 -12.21 3.55
N HIS A 164 3.94 -12.37 3.10
CA HIS A 164 4.28 -13.19 1.93
C HIS A 164 5.10 -14.46 2.23
N SER A 165 5.54 -14.69 3.47
CA SER A 165 6.18 -15.97 3.84
C SER A 165 5.14 -17.05 4.09
N GLN A 166 5.53 -18.30 3.85
CA GLN A 166 4.65 -19.46 4.03
C GLN A 166 5.03 -20.28 5.27
N SER A 167 4.02 -20.68 6.02
CA SER A 167 4.16 -21.67 7.08
C SER A 167 2.94 -22.59 7.16
N LEU A 168 3.07 -23.71 7.89
CA LEU A 168 1.96 -24.62 8.11
C LEU A 168 0.94 -23.99 9.07
N VAL A 169 -0.31 -23.99 8.67
CA VAL A 169 -1.44 -23.44 9.41
C VAL A 169 -2.45 -24.56 9.69
N GLU A 170 -2.96 -24.63 10.90
CA GLU A 170 -4.02 -25.54 11.27
C GLU A 170 -5.37 -24.84 11.14
N THR A 171 -6.18 -25.27 10.17
CA THR A 171 -7.48 -24.67 9.87
C THR A 171 -8.60 -25.35 10.66
N SER A 172 -9.64 -24.59 10.97
CA SER A 172 -10.87 -25.05 11.63
C SER A 172 -12.12 -24.67 10.84
N GLU A 173 -13.26 -25.16 11.28
CA GLU A 173 -14.55 -24.78 10.73
C GLU A 173 -14.90 -23.32 11.09
N ARG A 174 -15.71 -22.69 10.24
CA ARG A 174 -16.26 -21.36 10.51
C ARG A 174 -17.22 -21.42 11.69
N VAL A 175 -17.01 -20.52 12.64
CA VAL A 175 -17.95 -20.28 13.73
C VAL A 175 -18.59 -18.91 13.51
N GLU A 176 -19.85 -18.92 13.15
CA GLU A 176 -20.57 -17.69 12.83
C GLU A 176 -21.40 -17.22 14.02
N PRO A 177 -21.01 -16.13 14.69
CA PRO A 177 -21.81 -15.56 15.76
C PRO A 177 -23.09 -14.94 15.19
N PRO A 178 -24.19 -14.95 15.96
CA PRO A 178 -25.41 -14.27 15.54
C PRO A 178 -25.16 -12.76 15.38
N LEU A 179 -25.88 -12.12 14.46
CA LEU A 179 -25.87 -10.67 14.37
C LEU A 179 -26.35 -10.05 15.68
N ARG A 180 -25.58 -9.13 16.22
CA ARG A 180 -25.97 -8.37 17.41
C ARG A 180 -27.01 -7.32 17.04
N PRO A 181 -28.08 -7.15 17.82
CA PRO A 181 -29.06 -6.10 17.54
C PRO A 181 -28.41 -4.73 17.67
N TYR A 182 -28.78 -3.82 16.77
CA TYR A 182 -28.42 -2.41 16.92
C TYR A 182 -29.31 -1.78 18.00
N VAL A 183 -28.69 -1.18 18.99
CA VAL A 183 -29.37 -0.39 20.01
C VAL A 183 -28.92 1.05 19.88
N LYS A 184 -29.91 1.98 19.71
CA LYS A 184 -29.60 3.40 19.61
C LYS A 184 -29.03 3.91 20.95
N ASP A 185 -27.80 4.39 20.91
CA ASP A 185 -27.12 5.00 22.06
C ASP A 185 -26.32 6.23 21.62
N ALA A 186 -26.94 7.40 21.75
CA ALA A 186 -26.31 8.67 21.39
C ALA A 186 -25.14 9.04 22.35
N GLN A 187 -25.12 8.50 23.56
CA GLN A 187 -24.05 8.75 24.53
C GLN A 187 -22.80 7.91 24.21
N LYS A 188 -22.92 6.89 23.35
CA LYS A 188 -21.81 6.08 22.86
C LYS A 188 -21.40 6.48 21.45
N TYR A 189 -22.37 6.59 20.52
CA TYR A 189 -22.10 6.62 19.09
C TYR A 189 -22.06 8.02 18.47
N VAL A 190 -22.41 9.07 19.21
CA VAL A 190 -22.38 10.45 18.68
C VAL A 190 -21.18 11.21 19.25
N SER A 191 -20.18 11.47 18.40
CA SER A 191 -18.92 12.11 18.78
C SER A 191 -19.04 13.63 18.94
N MET A 192 -19.93 14.08 19.84
CA MET A 192 -20.00 15.49 20.26
C MET A 192 -19.03 15.74 21.43
N PRO A 193 -18.48 16.96 21.60
CA PRO A 193 -17.55 17.26 22.68
C PRO A 193 -18.01 16.81 24.07
N ALA A 194 -19.28 17.05 24.42
CA ALA A 194 -19.85 16.65 25.70
C ALA A 194 -19.94 15.12 25.91
N VAL A 195 -20.05 14.35 24.82
CA VAL A 195 -20.02 12.89 24.82
C VAL A 195 -18.58 12.40 24.82
N ALA A 196 -17.74 13.00 23.98
CA ALA A 196 -16.34 12.61 23.83
C ALA A 196 -15.56 12.70 25.15
N VAL A 197 -15.80 13.71 25.98
CA VAL A 197 -15.20 13.84 27.32
C VAL A 197 -15.53 12.62 28.20
N LYS A 198 -16.76 12.12 28.16
CA LYS A 198 -17.16 10.91 28.91
C LYS A 198 -16.56 9.65 28.30
N ARG A 199 -16.54 9.54 26.97
CA ARG A 199 -15.94 8.41 26.26
C ARG A 199 -14.41 8.36 26.46
N HIS A 200 -13.74 9.51 26.63
CA HIS A 200 -12.32 9.51 26.95
C HIS A 200 -12.01 8.76 28.26
N VAL A 201 -12.84 8.91 29.28
CA VAL A 201 -12.70 8.14 30.54
C VAL A 201 -12.82 6.63 30.27
N VAL A 202 -13.72 6.23 29.36
CA VAL A 202 -13.89 4.82 28.97
C VAL A 202 -12.66 4.31 28.23
N VAL A 203 -12.13 5.10 27.29
CA VAL A 203 -10.92 4.74 26.51
C VAL A 203 -9.72 4.56 27.44
N GLU A 204 -9.50 5.47 28.40
CA GLU A 204 -8.38 5.33 29.38
C GLU A 204 -8.55 4.10 30.25
N LYS A 205 -9.78 3.80 30.66
CA LYS A 205 -10.05 2.57 31.42
C LYS A 205 -9.81 1.32 30.60
N HIS A 206 -10.19 1.29 29.32
CA HIS A 206 -9.90 0.15 28.44
C HIS A 206 -8.40 -0.10 28.32
N ILE A 207 -7.58 0.93 28.17
CA ILE A 207 -6.12 0.80 28.13
C ILE A 207 -5.57 0.27 29.45
N GLU A 208 -6.09 0.73 30.60
CA GLU A 208 -5.70 0.21 31.90
C GLU A 208 -6.04 -1.29 32.04
N ASP A 209 -7.23 -1.70 31.63
CA ASP A 209 -7.66 -3.10 31.68
C ASP A 209 -6.87 -3.96 30.67
N LEU A 210 -6.55 -3.43 29.49
CA LEU A 210 -5.70 -4.10 28.50
C LEU A 210 -4.24 -4.24 28.98
N ARG A 211 -3.70 -3.26 29.76
CA ARG A 211 -2.39 -3.42 30.42
C ARG A 211 -2.39 -4.60 31.40
N LYS A 212 -3.46 -4.80 32.15
CA LYS A 212 -3.60 -5.97 33.02
C LYS A 212 -3.72 -7.27 32.22
N TYR A 213 -4.51 -7.24 31.15
CA TYR A 213 -4.71 -8.40 30.27
C TYR A 213 -3.41 -8.87 29.60
N THR A 214 -2.59 -7.95 29.10
CA THR A 214 -1.34 -8.29 28.40
C THR A 214 -0.32 -8.99 29.32
N GLU A 215 -0.43 -8.78 30.64
CA GLU A 215 0.43 -9.47 31.64
C GLU A 215 0.05 -10.94 31.83
N THR A 216 -1.11 -11.39 31.38
CA THR A 216 -1.61 -12.75 31.59
C THR A 216 -1.95 -13.49 30.31
N CYS A 217 -2.10 -12.78 29.18
CA CYS A 217 -2.52 -13.38 27.93
C CYS A 217 -1.46 -14.32 27.34
N ASP A 218 -1.91 -15.26 26.54
CA ASP A 218 -1.10 -16.27 25.85
C ASP A 218 -0.51 -15.81 24.52
N PHE A 219 -0.83 -14.60 24.04
CA PHE A 219 -0.16 -13.97 22.90
C PHE A 219 1.34 -13.77 23.18
N ASN A 220 1.65 -13.41 24.42
CA ASN A 220 3.00 -13.20 24.90
C ASN A 220 3.52 -14.49 25.54
N ARG A 221 4.68 -14.97 25.13
CA ARG A 221 5.25 -16.20 25.67
C ARG A 221 6.72 -16.07 26.01
N GLU A 222 7.10 -16.74 27.08
CA GLU A 222 8.47 -16.88 27.54
C GLU A 222 9.01 -18.25 27.13
N GLU A 223 10.16 -18.27 26.49
CA GLU A 223 10.85 -19.48 26.06
C GLU A 223 12.23 -19.50 26.74
N MET A 224 12.30 -20.06 27.96
CA MET A 224 13.56 -20.19 28.68
C MET A 224 14.39 -21.35 28.13
N ARG A 225 15.64 -21.03 27.79
CA ARG A 225 16.69 -21.97 27.36
C ARG A 225 17.98 -21.60 28.08
N ASP A 226 19.03 -21.23 27.35
CA ASP A 226 20.27 -20.71 27.93
C ASP A 226 20.03 -19.31 28.52
N PRO A 227 20.30 -19.09 29.81
CA PRO A 227 20.12 -17.78 30.45
C PRO A 227 21.24 -16.78 30.13
N GLU A 228 22.34 -17.17 29.52
CA GLU A 228 23.46 -16.26 29.22
C GLU A 228 22.99 -15.06 28.35
N ILE A 229 22.08 -15.33 27.39
CA ILE A 229 21.53 -14.32 26.48
C ILE A 229 20.02 -14.47 26.42
N GLY A 230 19.33 -13.35 26.73
CA GLY A 230 17.90 -13.20 26.54
C GLY A 230 17.57 -12.18 25.45
N PHE A 231 16.52 -12.45 24.69
CA PHE A 231 15.98 -11.53 23.68
C PHE A 231 14.51 -11.20 23.97
N VAL A 232 14.16 -9.94 23.88
CA VAL A 232 12.77 -9.47 23.77
C VAL A 232 12.52 -9.09 22.31
N THR A 233 11.49 -9.64 21.70
CA THR A 233 11.24 -9.51 20.25
C THR A 233 9.79 -9.75 19.89
N SER A 234 9.35 -9.32 18.69
CA SER A 234 8.01 -9.51 18.13
C SER A 234 8.04 -9.79 16.64
N GLY A 235 6.93 -10.21 16.07
CA GLY A 235 6.73 -10.33 14.62
C GLY A 235 7.82 -11.10 13.89
N ALA A 236 8.24 -10.61 12.72
CA ALA A 236 9.27 -11.23 11.90
C ALA A 236 10.63 -11.33 12.62
N ALA A 237 10.97 -10.35 13.46
CA ALA A 237 12.22 -10.32 14.20
C ALA A 237 12.38 -11.54 15.14
N TYR A 238 11.26 -12.07 15.67
CA TYR A 238 11.28 -13.30 16.44
C TYR A 238 11.85 -14.49 15.63
N GLN A 239 11.45 -14.66 14.38
CA GLN A 239 11.93 -15.75 13.53
C GLN A 239 13.44 -15.61 13.28
N TYR A 240 13.91 -14.38 13.03
CA TYR A 240 15.33 -14.12 12.84
C TYR A 240 16.18 -14.39 14.08
N VAL A 241 15.67 -14.04 15.26
CA VAL A 241 16.32 -14.34 16.54
C VAL A 241 16.40 -15.84 16.76
N ARG A 242 15.31 -16.59 16.54
CA ARG A 242 15.27 -18.05 16.74
C ARG A 242 16.24 -18.79 15.81
N GLU A 243 16.36 -18.32 14.54
CA GLU A 243 17.31 -18.90 13.59
C GLU A 243 18.77 -18.50 13.92
N ALA A 244 18.99 -17.24 14.31
CA ALA A 244 20.33 -16.75 14.64
C ALA A 244 20.88 -17.36 15.94
N PHE A 245 20.03 -17.51 16.97
CA PHE A 245 20.39 -17.95 18.33
C PHE A 245 19.40 -19.01 18.84
N PRO A 246 19.46 -20.25 18.29
CA PRO A 246 18.47 -21.28 18.61
C PRO A 246 18.41 -21.66 20.10
N ASN A 247 19.51 -21.49 20.84
CA ASN A 247 19.63 -21.85 22.25
C ASN A 247 19.35 -20.67 23.20
N ALA A 248 19.25 -19.44 22.74
CA ALA A 248 19.00 -18.28 23.59
C ALA A 248 17.59 -18.32 24.19
N SER A 249 17.44 -17.71 25.36
CA SER A 249 16.13 -17.46 25.97
C SER A 249 15.43 -16.30 25.24
N VAL A 250 14.12 -16.42 25.01
CA VAL A 250 13.35 -15.43 24.27
C VAL A 250 12.05 -15.10 24.99
N PHE A 251 11.76 -13.84 25.15
CA PHE A 251 10.43 -13.33 25.45
C PHE A 251 9.79 -12.82 24.15
N LYS A 252 8.87 -13.62 23.59
CA LYS A 252 8.15 -13.30 22.37
C LYS A 252 6.90 -12.50 22.69
N ILE A 253 6.82 -11.28 22.19
CA ILE A 253 5.65 -10.42 22.31
C ILE A 253 4.73 -10.67 21.12
N GLY A 254 3.46 -10.96 21.38
CA GLY A 254 2.41 -11.07 20.37
C GLY A 254 1.40 -9.93 20.48
N MET A 255 1.19 -9.37 21.68
CA MET A 255 0.45 -8.14 21.88
C MET A 255 1.44 -7.01 22.12
N VAL A 256 1.73 -6.24 21.05
CA VAL A 256 2.77 -5.20 21.06
C VAL A 256 2.29 -3.87 21.63
N TYR A 257 0.99 -3.67 21.78
CA TYR A 257 0.43 -2.55 22.52
C TYR A 257 -0.90 -2.94 23.20
N PRO A 258 -1.05 -2.66 24.52
CA PRO A 258 0.02 -2.25 25.44
C PRO A 258 1.01 -3.40 25.73
N LEU A 259 2.26 -3.04 26.04
CA LEU A 259 3.33 -4.02 26.33
C LEU A 259 3.18 -4.67 27.71
N PRO A 260 3.56 -5.96 27.88
CA PRO A 260 3.56 -6.68 29.16
C PRO A 260 4.81 -6.37 29.99
N ILE A 261 4.92 -5.16 30.49
CA ILE A 261 6.15 -4.62 31.10
C ILE A 261 6.61 -5.43 32.31
N GLU A 262 5.69 -5.89 33.15
CA GLU A 262 6.08 -6.65 34.36
C GLU A 262 6.54 -8.07 34.01
N ARG A 263 5.94 -8.72 33.02
CA ARG A 263 6.46 -10.01 32.52
C ARG A 263 7.83 -9.86 31.87
N ILE A 264 8.05 -8.78 31.10
CA ILE A 264 9.36 -8.49 30.50
C ILE A 264 10.38 -8.23 31.61
N ARG A 265 10.03 -7.52 32.67
CA ARG A 265 10.88 -7.29 33.85
C ARG A 265 11.23 -8.61 34.55
N ALA A 266 10.24 -9.47 34.75
CA ALA A 266 10.46 -10.77 35.35
C ALA A 266 11.35 -11.69 34.48
N PHE A 267 11.21 -11.62 33.16
CA PHE A 267 12.10 -12.33 32.22
C PHE A 267 13.52 -11.76 32.26
N ALA A 268 13.67 -10.42 32.29
CA ALA A 268 14.96 -9.75 32.37
C ALA A 268 15.79 -10.20 33.57
N ALA A 269 15.14 -10.48 34.70
CA ALA A 269 15.79 -10.98 35.92
C ALA A 269 16.30 -12.43 35.83
N LYS A 270 15.94 -13.17 34.77
CA LYS A 270 16.31 -14.57 34.55
C LYS A 270 17.48 -14.75 33.58
N VAL A 271 17.98 -13.67 32.97
CA VAL A 271 19.01 -13.73 31.94
C VAL A 271 20.17 -12.78 32.29
N ASP A 272 21.38 -13.17 31.91
CA ASP A 272 22.58 -12.37 32.24
C ASP A 272 22.69 -11.11 31.38
N ARG A 273 22.35 -11.22 30.08
CA ARG A 273 22.39 -10.11 29.11
C ARG A 273 21.09 -10.08 28.32
N LEU A 274 20.36 -8.98 28.41
CA LEU A 274 19.09 -8.80 27.71
C LEU A 274 19.26 -7.88 26.49
N TYR A 275 18.73 -8.31 25.36
CA TYR A 275 18.73 -7.54 24.11
C TYR A 275 17.31 -7.37 23.58
N VAL A 276 17.07 -6.26 22.87
CA VAL A 276 15.82 -6.03 22.14
C VAL A 276 16.09 -6.11 20.64
N ILE A 277 15.35 -6.97 19.95
CA ILE A 277 15.43 -7.10 18.48
C ILE A 277 14.03 -6.87 17.91
N GLU A 278 13.87 -5.78 17.20
CA GLU A 278 12.59 -5.36 16.60
C GLU A 278 12.80 -4.68 15.25
N GLU A 279 11.82 -4.79 14.34
CA GLU A 279 11.83 -4.05 13.08
C GLU A 279 11.50 -2.58 13.30
N LEU A 280 11.87 -1.72 12.34
CA LEU A 280 11.55 -0.29 12.31
C LEU A 280 12.07 0.49 13.53
N ASP A 281 11.21 1.21 14.23
CA ASP A 281 11.57 2.10 15.33
C ASP A 281 11.90 1.35 16.64
N PRO A 282 12.62 1.98 17.59
CA PRO A 282 12.89 1.41 18.91
C PRO A 282 11.66 1.51 19.83
N PHE A 283 10.53 0.95 19.44
CA PHE A 283 9.26 1.04 20.17
C PHE A 283 9.30 0.24 21.48
N ILE A 284 9.65 -1.05 21.38
CA ILE A 284 9.78 -1.95 22.55
C ILE A 284 10.95 -1.50 23.42
N GLU A 285 12.09 -1.21 22.80
CA GLU A 285 13.29 -0.74 23.49
C GLU A 285 13.01 0.53 24.31
N THR A 286 12.33 1.51 23.71
CA THR A 286 12.00 2.78 24.38
C THR A 286 11.09 2.56 25.58
N ALA A 287 10.06 1.74 25.44
CA ALA A 287 9.16 1.42 26.54
C ALA A 287 9.87 0.68 27.69
N MET A 288 10.74 -0.30 27.37
CA MET A 288 11.53 -1.00 28.37
C MET A 288 12.49 -0.07 29.12
N ARG A 289 13.19 0.82 28.40
CA ARG A 289 14.07 1.84 29.02
C ARG A 289 13.30 2.79 29.92
N ALA A 290 12.13 3.27 29.46
CA ALA A 290 11.23 4.12 30.25
C ALA A 290 10.75 3.43 31.54
N ALA A 291 10.55 2.11 31.48
CA ALA A 291 10.21 1.29 32.64
C ALA A 291 11.41 0.94 33.55
N GLY A 292 12.62 1.43 33.26
CA GLY A 292 13.83 1.15 34.03
C GLY A 292 14.37 -0.29 33.87
N ILE A 293 14.03 -0.98 32.79
CA ILE A 293 14.56 -2.31 32.48
C ILE A 293 15.90 -2.14 31.76
N ALA A 294 16.97 -2.68 32.35
CA ALA A 294 18.30 -2.62 31.78
C ALA A 294 18.40 -3.55 30.56
N ILE A 295 18.92 -3.01 29.45
CA ILE A 295 19.20 -3.78 28.23
C ILE A 295 20.67 -3.62 27.84
N ALA A 296 21.26 -4.70 27.32
CA ALA A 296 22.66 -4.73 26.86
C ALA A 296 22.83 -4.18 25.44
N GLY A 297 21.73 -4.02 24.70
CA GLY A 297 21.69 -3.41 23.38
C GLY A 297 20.37 -3.64 22.65
N GLY A 298 20.14 -2.87 21.61
CA GLY A 298 18.95 -2.90 20.77
C GLY A 298 19.25 -2.28 19.40
N LYS A 299 18.63 -1.15 19.07
CA LYS A 299 18.84 -0.42 17.80
C LYS A 299 20.25 0.17 17.67
N ASP A 300 20.95 0.42 18.75
CA ASP A 300 22.37 0.78 18.75
C ASP A 300 23.24 -0.29 18.06
N ARG A 301 22.80 -1.55 18.01
CA ARG A 301 23.48 -2.67 17.38
C ARG A 301 22.92 -3.04 16.02
N THR A 302 21.59 -3.13 15.89
CA THR A 302 20.91 -3.53 14.65
C THR A 302 20.79 -2.40 13.64
N GLY A 303 20.81 -1.15 14.10
CA GLY A 303 20.57 0.04 13.29
C GLY A 303 19.07 0.26 13.01
N LEU A 304 18.77 1.43 12.40
CA LEU A 304 17.42 1.85 12.02
C LEU A 304 17.10 1.59 10.55
N LEU A 305 18.13 1.45 9.70
CA LEU A 305 17.95 1.38 8.25
C LEU A 305 17.90 -0.06 7.74
N GLY A 306 16.94 -0.30 6.87
CA GLY A 306 16.78 -1.55 6.15
C GLY A 306 16.18 -2.67 7.02
N GLU A 307 15.70 -3.70 6.36
CA GLU A 307 15.06 -4.86 6.95
C GLU A 307 16.04 -5.73 7.76
N LEU A 308 15.57 -6.31 8.87
CA LEU A 308 16.33 -7.30 9.62
C LEU A 308 16.42 -8.64 8.87
N SER A 309 17.35 -9.46 9.29
CA SER A 309 17.52 -10.85 8.87
C SER A 309 18.33 -11.60 9.92
N GLN A 310 18.31 -12.93 9.89
CA GLN A 310 19.16 -13.71 10.79
C GLN A 310 20.65 -13.34 10.66
N TYR A 311 21.12 -13.00 9.44
CA TYR A 311 22.49 -12.56 9.20
C TYR A 311 22.79 -11.23 9.90
N ARG A 312 21.89 -10.23 9.78
CA ARG A 312 22.05 -8.93 10.44
C ARG A 312 22.00 -9.07 11.96
N VAL A 313 21.12 -9.90 12.48
CA VAL A 313 21.05 -10.17 13.92
C VAL A 313 22.35 -10.80 14.42
N ARG A 314 22.90 -11.84 13.73
CA ARG A 314 24.20 -12.41 14.07
C ARG A 314 25.32 -11.37 14.03
N LYS A 315 25.39 -10.57 12.97
CA LYS A 315 26.39 -9.51 12.80
C LYS A 315 26.31 -8.49 13.93
N ALA A 316 25.12 -8.01 14.26
CA ALA A 316 24.87 -7.04 15.32
C ALA A 316 25.32 -7.54 16.70
N MET A 317 25.20 -8.85 16.92
CA MET A 317 25.60 -9.50 18.17
C MET A 317 27.08 -9.97 18.18
N GLY A 318 27.84 -9.73 17.12
CA GLY A 318 29.21 -10.20 17.00
C GLY A 318 29.36 -11.73 16.91
N ALA A 319 28.29 -12.44 16.53
CA ALA A 319 28.31 -13.90 16.38
C ALA A 319 28.94 -14.32 15.05
N SER A 320 29.40 -15.58 14.98
CA SER A 320 29.94 -16.17 13.75
C SER A 320 28.92 -16.09 12.62
N LEU A 321 29.36 -15.55 11.47
CA LEU A 321 28.52 -15.41 10.29
C LEU A 321 28.62 -16.65 9.40
N PRO A 322 27.49 -17.10 8.82
CA PRO A 322 27.53 -18.17 7.84
C PRO A 322 28.32 -17.72 6.60
N PRO A 323 29.00 -18.65 5.90
CA PRO A 323 29.74 -18.32 4.69
C PRO A 323 28.78 -17.75 3.62
N THR A 324 29.11 -16.59 3.09
CA THR A 324 28.35 -15.98 1.98
C THR A 324 28.95 -16.40 0.66
N LYS A 325 28.11 -16.84 -0.28
CA LYS A 325 28.50 -17.03 -1.67
C LYS A 325 28.42 -15.68 -2.37
N THR A 326 29.54 -15.12 -2.76
CA THR A 326 29.58 -13.96 -3.65
C THR A 326 29.69 -14.45 -5.09
N LEU A 327 28.82 -13.94 -5.96
CA LEU A 327 29.04 -14.05 -7.40
C LEU A 327 30.20 -13.11 -7.73
N GLY A 328 31.24 -13.65 -8.34
CA GLY A 328 32.47 -12.89 -8.71
C GLY A 328 32.24 -11.82 -9.78
N GLU A 329 31.03 -11.60 -10.23
CA GLU A 329 30.65 -10.66 -11.26
C GLU A 329 29.68 -9.59 -10.71
N ASN A 330 29.87 -8.33 -11.13
CA ASN A 330 28.90 -7.27 -10.92
C ASN A 330 27.69 -7.53 -11.80
N LEU A 331 26.60 -7.99 -11.20
CA LEU A 331 25.34 -8.13 -11.91
C LEU A 331 24.79 -6.73 -12.26
N PRO A 332 24.32 -6.52 -13.51
CA PRO A 332 23.68 -5.27 -13.87
C PRO A 332 22.42 -5.04 -13.05
N GLY A 333 22.22 -3.80 -12.58
CA GLY A 333 20.98 -3.40 -11.95
C GLY A 333 19.79 -3.62 -12.89
N ARG A 334 18.65 -4.06 -12.35
CA ARG A 334 17.40 -4.27 -13.08
C ARG A 334 16.29 -3.40 -12.49
N PRO A 335 16.36 -2.08 -12.69
CA PRO A 335 15.30 -1.20 -12.18
C PRO A 335 13.95 -1.54 -12.85
N PRO A 336 12.83 -1.32 -12.17
CA PRO A 336 11.53 -1.48 -12.79
C PRO A 336 11.38 -0.51 -13.97
N VAL A 337 10.71 -0.96 -15.04
CA VAL A 337 10.44 -0.19 -16.25
C VAL A 337 8.95 -0.31 -16.63
N MET A 338 8.45 0.61 -17.41
CA MET A 338 7.10 0.48 -17.97
C MET A 338 7.02 -0.73 -18.90
N CYS A 339 5.88 -1.42 -18.89
CA CYS A 339 5.63 -2.60 -19.72
C CYS A 339 5.70 -2.27 -21.22
N ALA A 340 5.96 -3.27 -22.06
CA ALA A 340 5.79 -3.12 -23.51
C ALA A 340 4.33 -2.77 -23.83
N GLY A 341 4.10 -1.73 -24.64
CA GLY A 341 2.75 -1.24 -24.97
C GLY A 341 2.04 -0.51 -23.83
N CYS A 342 2.73 -0.16 -22.75
CA CYS A 342 2.15 0.63 -21.67
C CYS A 342 1.55 1.94 -22.21
N PRO A 343 0.25 2.22 -21.90
CA PRO A 343 -0.40 3.43 -22.42
C PRO A 343 0.26 4.73 -21.91
N HIS A 344 0.94 4.69 -20.77
CA HIS A 344 1.61 5.88 -20.22
C HIS A 344 2.83 6.31 -21.03
N CYS A 345 3.50 5.42 -21.77
CA CYS A 345 4.72 5.74 -22.54
C CYS A 345 4.51 6.85 -23.57
N GLY A 346 3.37 6.87 -24.26
CA GLY A 346 3.07 7.90 -25.28
C GLY A 346 2.99 9.29 -24.66
N LEU A 347 2.17 9.45 -23.61
CA LEU A 347 2.03 10.72 -22.90
C LEU A 347 3.37 11.19 -22.33
N PHE A 348 4.09 10.35 -21.56
CA PHE A 348 5.36 10.76 -20.95
C PHE A 348 6.44 11.10 -21.97
N THR A 349 6.42 10.46 -23.13
CA THR A 349 7.28 10.85 -24.26
C THR A 349 6.96 12.27 -24.75
N VAL A 350 5.68 12.63 -24.82
CA VAL A 350 5.25 13.98 -25.21
C VAL A 350 5.63 15.00 -24.13
N LEU A 351 5.34 14.71 -22.85
CA LEU A 351 5.69 15.60 -21.74
C LEU A 351 7.20 15.89 -21.68
N SER A 352 8.03 14.84 -21.82
CA SER A 352 9.49 14.96 -21.86
C SER A 352 9.97 15.81 -23.06
N ARG A 353 9.36 15.62 -24.25
CA ARG A 353 9.69 16.42 -25.45
C ARG A 353 9.32 17.89 -25.32
N LEU A 354 8.21 18.18 -24.67
CA LEU A 354 7.75 19.55 -24.41
C LEU A 354 8.49 20.22 -23.26
N LYS A 355 9.28 19.46 -22.48
CA LYS A 355 10.04 19.93 -21.31
C LYS A 355 9.16 20.65 -20.29
N LEU A 356 7.98 20.11 -20.03
CA LEU A 356 7.06 20.63 -19.03
C LEU A 356 7.53 20.28 -17.62
N THR A 357 7.21 21.12 -16.66
CA THR A 357 7.25 20.75 -15.24
C THR A 357 6.07 19.84 -14.94
N VAL A 358 6.32 18.63 -14.43
CA VAL A 358 5.28 17.61 -14.24
C VAL A 358 5.16 17.19 -12.80
N PHE A 359 4.05 17.56 -12.18
CA PHE A 359 3.68 17.12 -10.84
C PHE A 359 3.08 15.71 -10.94
N GLY A 360 3.84 14.71 -10.50
CA GLY A 360 3.44 13.31 -10.53
C GLY A 360 2.69 12.85 -9.28
N ASP A 361 2.22 11.63 -9.34
CA ASP A 361 1.48 10.97 -8.29
C ASP A 361 1.91 9.51 -8.16
N ILE A 362 1.24 8.71 -7.31
CA ILE A 362 1.60 7.33 -6.99
C ILE A 362 0.82 6.35 -7.88
N GLY A 363 1.54 5.56 -8.67
CA GLY A 363 1.02 4.54 -9.57
C GLY A 363 2.10 4.04 -10.54
N CYS A 364 1.75 3.15 -11.47
CA CYS A 364 2.70 2.66 -12.51
C CYS A 364 3.38 3.82 -13.25
N TYR A 365 2.68 4.91 -13.44
CA TYR A 365 3.15 6.11 -14.12
C TYR A 365 4.25 6.86 -13.34
N THR A 366 4.48 6.58 -12.06
CA THR A 366 5.64 7.10 -11.32
C THR A 366 6.97 6.70 -12.00
N LEU A 367 6.97 5.57 -12.73
CA LEU A 367 8.10 5.13 -13.55
C LEU A 367 8.44 6.10 -14.69
N GLY A 368 7.57 7.06 -15.01
CA GLY A 368 7.88 8.18 -15.92
C GLY A 368 9.02 9.07 -15.45
N ALA A 369 9.36 9.03 -14.14
CA ALA A 369 10.53 9.71 -13.57
C ALA A 369 11.86 9.06 -13.96
N THR A 370 11.85 7.78 -14.36
CA THR A 370 13.07 7.02 -14.64
C THR A 370 13.58 7.23 -16.06
N PRO A 371 14.91 7.09 -16.31
CA PRO A 371 15.45 7.09 -17.66
C PRO A 371 14.82 5.97 -18.52
N PRO A 372 14.64 6.21 -19.83
CA PRO A 372 15.01 7.41 -20.59
C PRO A 372 13.95 8.50 -20.65
N LEU A 373 12.79 8.33 -20.00
CA LEU A 373 11.67 9.29 -20.05
C LEU A 373 11.99 10.58 -19.29
N ASN A 374 12.40 10.47 -18.03
CA ASN A 374 12.73 11.60 -17.15
C ASN A 374 11.66 12.71 -17.22
N ALA A 375 10.39 12.32 -17.12
CA ALA A 375 9.25 13.17 -17.42
C ALA A 375 8.38 13.51 -16.20
N LEU A 376 8.88 13.24 -14.97
CA LEU A 376 8.24 13.65 -13.72
C LEU A 376 9.26 14.40 -12.86
N ASP A 377 8.81 15.48 -12.24
CA ASP A 377 9.63 16.30 -11.35
C ASP A 377 9.37 16.03 -9.87
N THR A 378 8.13 15.66 -9.51
CA THR A 378 7.76 15.44 -8.11
C THR A 378 6.76 14.31 -7.94
N THR A 379 6.74 13.69 -6.74
CA THR A 379 5.65 12.86 -6.24
C THR A 379 5.54 13.06 -4.73
N LEU A 380 4.33 12.95 -4.17
CA LEU A 380 4.12 13.07 -2.72
C LEU A 380 3.30 11.91 -2.17
N CYS A 381 1.99 11.94 -2.31
CA CYS A 381 1.07 10.88 -1.91
C CYS A 381 -0.09 10.79 -2.92
N MET A 382 -0.91 9.75 -2.81
CA MET A 382 -2.03 9.54 -3.74
C MET A 382 -2.98 10.74 -3.76
N GLY A 383 -3.21 11.29 -4.97
CA GLY A 383 -4.09 12.44 -5.21
C GLY A 383 -3.47 13.82 -5.00
N ALA A 384 -2.20 13.90 -4.57
CA ALA A 384 -1.57 15.17 -4.25
C ALA A 384 -1.18 16.02 -5.46
N SER A 385 -0.95 15.41 -6.63
CA SER A 385 -0.37 16.08 -7.80
C SER A 385 -1.15 17.32 -8.23
N PHE A 386 -2.49 17.24 -8.26
CA PHE A 386 -3.36 18.36 -8.66
C PHE A 386 -3.27 19.53 -7.67
N ASN A 387 -3.26 19.24 -6.38
CA ASN A 387 -3.12 20.26 -5.35
C ASN A 387 -1.72 20.88 -5.32
N MET A 388 -0.68 20.09 -5.57
CA MET A 388 0.69 20.60 -5.67
C MET A 388 0.84 21.54 -6.87
N LEU A 389 0.27 21.18 -8.04
CA LEU A 389 0.25 22.06 -9.21
C LEU A 389 -0.54 23.34 -8.93
N HIS A 390 -1.72 23.24 -8.27
CA HIS A 390 -2.51 24.42 -7.89
C HIS A 390 -1.70 25.38 -7.03
N GLY A 391 -1.05 24.88 -5.97
CA GLY A 391 -0.19 25.70 -5.11
C GLY A 391 0.99 26.32 -5.86
N TYR A 392 1.65 25.53 -6.74
CA TYR A 392 2.75 26.02 -7.57
C TYR A 392 2.30 27.12 -8.53
N ALA A 393 1.20 26.91 -9.26
CA ALA A 393 0.67 27.87 -10.23
C ALA A 393 0.17 29.15 -9.55
N THR A 394 -0.35 29.08 -8.34
CA THR A 394 -0.76 30.25 -7.55
C THR A 394 0.43 31.13 -7.17
N VAL A 395 1.55 30.52 -6.80
CA VAL A 395 2.78 31.24 -6.40
C VAL A 395 3.59 31.71 -7.63
N ARG A 396 3.52 30.95 -8.74
CA ARG A 396 4.24 31.23 -9.99
C ARG A 396 3.31 31.20 -11.19
N PRO A 397 2.39 32.16 -11.30
CA PRO A 397 1.41 32.19 -12.39
C PRO A 397 2.04 32.26 -13.79
N GLU A 398 3.24 32.84 -13.91
CA GLU A 398 4.00 32.88 -15.16
C GLU A 398 4.50 31.51 -15.63
N GLN A 399 4.59 30.55 -14.72
CA GLN A 399 4.99 29.17 -14.99
C GLN A 399 3.80 28.20 -15.14
N ALA A 400 2.58 28.62 -14.81
CA ALA A 400 1.39 27.77 -14.86
C ALA A 400 1.17 27.13 -16.23
N LYS A 401 1.41 27.89 -17.31
CA LYS A 401 1.29 27.42 -18.71
C LYS A 401 2.44 26.50 -19.16
N ASN A 402 3.41 26.25 -18.31
CA ASN A 402 4.54 25.33 -18.57
C ASN A 402 4.58 24.18 -17.59
N ALA A 403 3.48 23.97 -16.85
CA ALA A 403 3.39 22.94 -15.84
C ALA A 403 2.07 22.14 -15.97
N VAL A 404 2.14 20.84 -15.68
CA VAL A 404 0.99 19.94 -15.65
C VAL A 404 1.05 19.05 -14.41
N ALA A 405 -0.09 18.48 -14.02
CA ALA A 405 -0.13 17.41 -13.03
C ALA A 405 -0.74 16.15 -13.63
N VAL A 406 -0.24 14.99 -13.21
CA VAL A 406 -0.70 13.67 -13.68
C VAL A 406 -1.04 12.76 -12.51
N LEU A 407 -2.15 12.01 -12.61
CA LEU A 407 -2.52 10.93 -11.70
C LEU A 407 -3.37 9.88 -12.41
N GLY A 408 -3.44 8.66 -11.85
CA GLY A 408 -4.20 7.54 -12.42
C GLY A 408 -5.70 7.62 -12.13
N ASP A 409 -6.48 6.81 -12.86
CA ASP A 409 -7.94 6.71 -12.71
C ASP A 409 -8.37 6.28 -11.29
N SER A 410 -7.72 5.27 -10.73
CA SER A 410 -7.95 4.84 -9.35
C SER A 410 -7.58 5.93 -8.35
N THR A 411 -6.43 6.58 -8.52
CA THR A 411 -5.97 7.70 -7.70
C THR A 411 -6.90 8.92 -7.80
N PHE A 412 -7.49 9.14 -8.99
CA PHE A 412 -8.50 10.18 -9.19
C PHE A 412 -9.71 9.98 -8.27
N ILE A 413 -10.24 8.76 -8.22
CA ILE A 413 -11.36 8.42 -7.34
C ILE A 413 -10.93 8.39 -5.87
N HIS A 414 -9.71 7.93 -5.57
CA HIS A 414 -9.19 7.84 -4.19
C HIS A 414 -9.21 9.22 -3.50
N SER A 415 -8.64 10.23 -4.11
CA SER A 415 -8.55 11.60 -3.56
C SER A 415 -8.29 12.69 -4.60
N GLY A 416 -7.97 12.33 -5.86
CA GLY A 416 -7.66 13.32 -6.90
C GLY A 416 -8.84 14.23 -7.26
N ILE A 417 -10.07 13.72 -7.17
CA ILE A 417 -11.29 14.53 -7.43
C ILE A 417 -11.39 15.75 -6.51
N THR A 418 -10.96 15.64 -5.26
CA THR A 418 -10.95 16.79 -4.34
C THR A 418 -9.98 17.88 -4.80
N GLY A 419 -8.89 17.51 -5.50
CA GLY A 419 -7.95 18.45 -6.11
C GLY A 419 -8.60 19.23 -7.26
N VAL A 420 -9.45 18.60 -8.08
CA VAL A 420 -10.23 19.29 -9.11
C VAL A 420 -11.20 20.30 -8.47
N VAL A 421 -11.97 19.85 -7.48
CA VAL A 421 -12.90 20.71 -6.74
C VAL A 421 -12.19 21.91 -6.12
N ASN A 422 -11.04 21.68 -5.46
CA ASN A 422 -10.23 22.73 -4.85
C ASN A 422 -9.72 23.74 -5.88
N THR A 423 -9.22 23.26 -7.03
CA THR A 423 -8.70 24.12 -8.10
C THR A 423 -9.82 24.99 -8.69
N VAL A 424 -10.97 24.40 -9.01
CA VAL A 424 -12.10 25.14 -9.57
C VAL A 424 -12.65 26.18 -8.57
N TYR A 425 -12.88 25.75 -7.32
CA TYR A 425 -13.41 26.61 -6.27
C TYR A 425 -12.54 27.84 -6.00
N ASN A 426 -11.20 27.66 -6.08
CA ASN A 426 -10.23 28.72 -5.84
C ASN A 426 -9.74 29.41 -7.14
N LEU A 427 -10.48 29.25 -8.24
CA LEU A 427 -10.20 29.90 -9.53
C LEU A 427 -8.78 29.63 -10.07
N GLY A 428 -8.26 28.43 -9.83
CA GLY A 428 -6.92 28.04 -10.26
C GLY A 428 -6.82 27.85 -11.77
N VAL A 429 -5.71 28.29 -12.35
CA VAL A 429 -5.38 28.08 -13.77
C VAL A 429 -4.36 26.96 -13.88
N THR A 430 -4.83 25.73 -14.11
CA THR A 430 -3.98 24.54 -14.16
C THR A 430 -4.46 23.55 -15.21
N THR A 431 -3.52 22.81 -15.80
CA THR A 431 -3.82 21.68 -16.69
C THR A 431 -3.57 20.36 -15.94
N MET A 432 -4.65 19.65 -15.65
CA MET A 432 -4.68 18.39 -14.91
C MET A 432 -4.87 17.21 -15.87
N ILE A 433 -4.13 16.12 -15.68
CA ILE A 433 -4.19 14.96 -16.59
C ILE A 433 -4.55 13.70 -15.77
N VAL A 434 -5.64 13.05 -16.16
CA VAL A 434 -6.03 11.76 -15.58
C VAL A 434 -5.64 10.63 -16.54
N LEU A 435 -4.82 9.70 -16.05
CA LEU A 435 -4.32 8.53 -16.76
C LEU A 435 -5.29 7.37 -16.60
N ASP A 436 -6.29 7.29 -17.48
CA ASP A 436 -7.32 6.25 -17.43
C ASP A 436 -6.84 5.00 -18.17
N ASN A 437 -6.29 4.04 -17.42
CA ASN A 437 -5.86 2.75 -17.94
C ASN A 437 -6.83 1.61 -17.61
N ALA A 438 -8.01 1.92 -17.08
CA ALA A 438 -9.09 1.01 -16.74
C ALA A 438 -8.72 -0.08 -15.72
N ILE A 439 -7.75 0.17 -14.81
CA ILE A 439 -7.36 -0.79 -13.76
C ILE A 439 -6.45 -0.14 -12.71
N THR A 440 -6.48 -0.61 -11.47
CA THR A 440 -5.48 -0.31 -10.45
C THR A 440 -4.27 -1.24 -10.66
N GLY A 441 -3.32 -0.81 -11.51
CA GLY A 441 -2.30 -1.71 -12.06
C GLY A 441 -1.16 -2.08 -11.12
N MET A 442 -0.67 -1.13 -10.32
CA MET A 442 0.57 -1.29 -9.53
C MET A 442 0.47 -2.37 -8.46
N THR A 443 -0.68 -2.57 -7.86
CA THR A 443 -0.93 -3.48 -6.74
C THR A 443 -1.41 -4.87 -7.15
N GLY A 444 -1.52 -5.15 -8.47
CA GLY A 444 -1.91 -6.46 -8.98
C GLY A 444 -3.15 -6.49 -9.89
N HIS A 445 -3.52 -5.36 -10.49
CA HIS A 445 -4.64 -5.24 -11.44
C HIS A 445 -6.03 -5.38 -10.77
N GLN A 446 -6.25 -4.68 -9.66
CA GLN A 446 -7.54 -4.65 -8.99
C GLN A 446 -8.56 -3.76 -9.71
N GLN A 447 -9.82 -4.17 -9.64
CA GLN A 447 -10.94 -3.36 -10.10
C GLN A 447 -11.06 -2.06 -9.27
N ASN A 448 -11.57 -1.01 -9.89
CA ASN A 448 -11.87 0.26 -9.24
C ASN A 448 -13.16 0.86 -9.81
N PRO A 449 -13.74 1.93 -9.24
CA PRO A 449 -15.03 2.47 -9.69
C PRO A 449 -15.08 2.89 -11.17
N THR A 450 -13.94 3.13 -11.83
CA THR A 450 -13.89 3.50 -13.26
C THR A 450 -13.90 2.29 -14.19
N THR A 451 -13.74 1.05 -13.66
CA THR A 451 -13.70 -0.16 -14.50
C THR A 451 -15.08 -0.72 -14.83
N GLY A 452 -16.08 -0.46 -13.97
CA GLY A 452 -17.43 -1.00 -14.12
C GLY A 452 -17.60 -2.44 -13.62
N MET A 453 -16.68 -2.92 -12.77
CA MET A 453 -16.70 -4.23 -12.14
C MET A 453 -16.37 -4.13 -10.66
N THR A 454 -17.02 -4.95 -9.83
CA THR A 454 -16.70 -5.11 -8.40
C THR A 454 -15.49 -6.03 -8.19
N LEU A 455 -15.00 -6.14 -6.95
CA LEU A 455 -13.95 -7.10 -6.55
C LEU A 455 -14.30 -8.55 -6.96
N LYS A 456 -15.56 -8.97 -6.77
CA LYS A 456 -16.05 -10.30 -7.15
C LYS A 456 -16.41 -10.41 -8.65
N ASN A 457 -15.96 -9.48 -9.49
CA ASN A 457 -16.23 -9.43 -10.94
C ASN A 457 -17.72 -9.37 -11.30
N VAL A 458 -18.55 -8.77 -10.44
CA VAL A 458 -19.95 -8.49 -10.73
C VAL A 458 -20.03 -7.15 -11.45
N PRO A 459 -20.78 -7.02 -12.56
CA PRO A 459 -20.99 -5.74 -13.24
C PRO A 459 -21.57 -4.67 -12.29
N ALA A 460 -20.99 -3.49 -12.32
CA ALA A 460 -21.39 -2.34 -11.51
C ALA A 460 -21.46 -1.07 -12.38
N PRO A 461 -22.19 -0.03 -11.95
CA PRO A 461 -22.18 1.25 -12.64
C PRO A 461 -20.77 1.80 -12.78
N LYS A 462 -20.37 2.11 -14.00
CA LYS A 462 -19.06 2.71 -14.28
C LYS A 462 -19.09 4.21 -13.97
N ILE A 463 -18.12 4.67 -13.19
CA ILE A 463 -17.91 6.10 -12.95
C ILE A 463 -17.19 6.72 -14.15
N HIS A 464 -17.75 7.82 -14.67
CA HIS A 464 -17.20 8.59 -15.77
C HIS A 464 -16.42 9.78 -15.25
N ILE A 465 -15.11 9.81 -15.47
CA ILE A 465 -14.18 10.85 -15.00
C ILE A 465 -14.61 12.21 -15.53
N GLU A 466 -14.96 12.31 -16.81
CA GLU A 466 -15.37 13.55 -17.47
C GLU A 466 -16.58 14.20 -16.79
N LYS A 467 -17.60 13.36 -16.48
CA LYS A 467 -18.82 13.83 -15.82
C LYS A 467 -18.56 14.32 -14.40
N LEU A 468 -17.62 13.69 -13.69
CA LEU A 468 -17.20 14.15 -12.36
C LEU A 468 -16.46 15.49 -12.45
N CYS A 469 -15.59 15.67 -13.44
CA CYS A 469 -14.89 16.92 -13.65
C CYS A 469 -15.86 18.05 -14.04
N GLU A 470 -16.82 17.78 -14.92
CA GLU A 470 -17.88 18.71 -15.31
C GLU A 470 -18.75 19.07 -14.10
N GLY A 471 -19.17 18.07 -13.33
CA GLY A 471 -19.93 18.25 -12.08
C GLY A 471 -19.16 19.02 -10.99
N ALA A 472 -17.84 18.98 -11.01
CA ALA A 472 -16.97 19.77 -10.16
C ALA A 472 -16.80 21.24 -10.67
N GLY A 473 -17.34 21.57 -11.85
CA GLY A 473 -17.35 22.92 -12.41
C GLY A 473 -16.23 23.21 -13.43
N VAL A 474 -15.51 22.19 -13.91
CA VAL A 474 -14.61 22.37 -15.05
C VAL A 474 -15.45 22.61 -16.30
N PRO A 475 -15.22 23.68 -17.09
CA PRO A 475 -15.97 23.93 -18.34
C PRO A 475 -15.88 22.72 -19.28
N ALA A 476 -16.99 22.31 -19.89
CA ALA A 476 -17.06 21.12 -20.73
C ALA A 476 -16.05 21.19 -21.91
N GLU A 477 -15.83 22.37 -22.49
CA GLU A 477 -14.84 22.62 -23.54
C GLU A 477 -13.37 22.53 -23.08
N ASN A 478 -13.15 22.46 -21.75
CA ASN A 478 -11.83 22.27 -21.15
C ASN A 478 -11.62 20.83 -20.66
N ILE A 479 -12.54 19.93 -20.97
CA ILE A 479 -12.42 18.50 -20.68
C ILE A 479 -12.16 17.75 -21.99
N ARG A 480 -10.98 17.17 -22.10
CA ARG A 480 -10.55 16.50 -23.34
C ARG A 480 -10.22 15.04 -23.07
N VAL A 481 -10.65 14.17 -23.96
CA VAL A 481 -10.29 12.74 -23.93
C VAL A 481 -9.38 12.42 -25.11
N VAL A 482 -8.20 11.88 -24.84
CA VAL A 482 -7.16 11.63 -25.85
C VAL A 482 -6.59 10.23 -25.69
N ASP A 483 -6.37 9.51 -26.79
CA ASP A 483 -5.60 8.27 -26.79
C ASP A 483 -4.09 8.61 -26.68
N PRO A 484 -3.39 8.20 -25.61
CA PRO A 484 -1.95 8.48 -25.45
C PRO A 484 -1.06 7.85 -26.53
N ASN A 485 -1.57 6.87 -27.28
CA ASN A 485 -0.84 6.30 -28.40
C ASN A 485 -0.88 7.19 -29.66
N ASP A 486 -1.74 8.20 -29.72
CA ASP A 486 -1.63 9.28 -30.71
C ASP A 486 -0.83 10.46 -30.13
N MET A 487 0.50 10.40 -30.29
CA MET A 487 1.37 11.44 -29.73
C MET A 487 1.23 12.80 -30.44
N ALA A 488 0.75 12.81 -31.67
CA ALA A 488 0.53 14.09 -32.41
C ALA A 488 -0.69 14.79 -31.82
N GLU A 489 -1.82 14.09 -31.68
CA GLU A 489 -3.04 14.62 -31.07
C GLU A 489 -2.80 15.02 -29.60
N MET A 490 -2.11 14.17 -28.82
CA MET A 490 -1.75 14.49 -27.43
C MET A 490 -0.93 15.78 -27.34
N THR A 491 0.03 15.98 -28.24
CA THR A 491 0.84 17.19 -28.28
C THR A 491 -0.01 18.42 -28.61
N ARG A 492 -0.95 18.31 -29.57
CA ARG A 492 -1.86 19.36 -29.95
C ARG A 492 -2.76 19.77 -28.79
N VAL A 493 -3.43 18.81 -28.17
CA VAL A 493 -4.36 19.05 -27.06
C VAL A 493 -3.62 19.63 -25.85
N LEU A 494 -2.46 19.12 -25.48
CA LEU A 494 -1.66 19.68 -24.39
C LEU A 494 -1.35 21.19 -24.62
N ARG A 495 -0.95 21.56 -25.81
CA ARG A 495 -0.66 22.98 -26.13
C ARG A 495 -1.90 23.87 -26.08
N GLU A 496 -3.04 23.34 -26.53
CA GLU A 496 -4.32 24.06 -26.48
C GLU A 496 -4.76 24.31 -25.04
N GLU A 497 -4.74 23.24 -24.21
CA GLU A 497 -5.20 23.33 -22.80
C GLU A 497 -4.24 24.16 -21.92
N LEU A 498 -2.92 24.06 -22.14
CA LEU A 498 -1.93 24.88 -21.45
C LEU A 498 -2.03 26.39 -21.79
N ALA A 499 -2.58 26.74 -22.95
CA ALA A 499 -2.75 28.14 -23.36
C ALA A 499 -3.95 28.82 -22.67
N LYS A 500 -4.88 28.06 -22.09
CA LYS A 500 -6.11 28.58 -21.47
C LYS A 500 -5.84 29.26 -20.13
N ASP A 501 -6.65 30.25 -19.80
CA ASP A 501 -6.66 30.94 -18.51
C ASP A 501 -7.79 30.41 -17.61
N ALA A 502 -7.95 29.07 -17.56
CA ALA A 502 -8.98 28.38 -16.83
C ALA A 502 -8.50 26.96 -16.46
N PRO A 503 -9.13 26.30 -15.46
CA PRO A 503 -8.82 24.92 -15.18
C PRO A 503 -9.19 24.01 -16.36
N SER A 504 -8.29 23.09 -16.70
CA SER A 504 -8.46 22.11 -17.78
C SER A 504 -8.17 20.70 -17.28
N VAL A 505 -8.91 19.72 -17.82
CA VAL A 505 -8.68 18.30 -17.55
C VAL A 505 -8.51 17.53 -18.85
N ILE A 506 -7.41 16.82 -18.98
CA ILE A 506 -7.16 15.89 -20.07
C ILE A 506 -7.27 14.45 -19.53
N VAL A 507 -8.18 13.66 -20.06
CA VAL A 507 -8.30 12.23 -19.77
C VAL A 507 -7.50 11.47 -20.82
N SER A 508 -6.31 11.01 -20.46
CA SER A 508 -5.44 10.17 -21.28
C SER A 508 -5.94 8.73 -21.19
N ARG A 509 -6.79 8.32 -22.12
CA ARG A 509 -7.55 7.07 -22.04
C ARG A 509 -7.05 6.00 -22.98
N ARG A 510 -6.52 4.92 -22.41
CA ARG A 510 -6.25 3.67 -23.12
C ARG A 510 -6.09 2.53 -22.09
N PRO A 511 -6.75 1.37 -22.29
CA PRO A 511 -6.63 0.24 -21.36
C PRO A 511 -5.17 -0.24 -21.17
N CYS A 512 -4.85 -0.69 -19.96
CA CYS A 512 -3.56 -1.31 -19.67
C CYS A 512 -3.29 -2.48 -20.61
N ALA A 513 -2.11 -2.52 -21.22
CA ALA A 513 -1.74 -3.56 -22.19
C ALA A 513 -1.74 -4.99 -21.60
N LEU A 514 -1.67 -5.13 -20.28
CA LEU A 514 -1.66 -6.44 -19.61
C LEU A 514 -3.07 -6.98 -19.32
N LEU A 515 -4.12 -6.25 -19.63
CA LEU A 515 -5.49 -6.73 -19.45
C LEU A 515 -5.84 -7.82 -20.48
N LYS A 516 -6.39 -8.93 -20.01
CA LYS A 516 -6.65 -10.12 -20.83
C LYS A 516 -7.54 -9.89 -22.05
N TYR A 517 -8.41 -8.86 -22.00
CA TYR A 517 -9.30 -8.53 -23.12
C TYR A 517 -8.65 -7.58 -24.15
N VAL A 518 -7.47 -7.02 -23.86
CA VAL A 518 -6.75 -6.14 -24.79
C VAL A 518 -6.08 -7.01 -25.86
N LYS A 519 -6.48 -6.79 -27.11
CA LYS A 519 -5.87 -7.49 -28.25
C LYS A 519 -4.58 -6.79 -28.65
N HIS A 520 -3.51 -7.54 -28.79
CA HIS A 520 -2.23 -7.07 -29.27
C HIS A 520 -2.13 -7.16 -30.79
N GLY A 521 -1.41 -6.21 -31.39
CA GLY A 521 -1.00 -6.27 -32.80
C GLY A 521 0.18 -7.21 -33.00
N LEU A 522 0.55 -7.45 -34.25
CA LEU A 522 1.78 -8.16 -34.56
C LEU A 522 2.99 -7.32 -34.17
N PRO A 523 4.11 -7.94 -33.75
CA PRO A 523 5.35 -7.23 -33.45
C PRO A 523 5.79 -6.35 -34.62
N VAL A 524 6.18 -5.10 -34.34
CA VAL A 524 6.71 -4.21 -35.37
C VAL A 524 8.01 -4.78 -35.97
N ARG A 525 8.31 -4.42 -37.21
CA ARG A 525 9.56 -4.79 -37.91
C ARG A 525 10.45 -3.56 -38.07
N ILE A 526 11.76 -3.80 -37.99
CA ILE A 526 12.76 -2.76 -38.24
C ILE A 526 13.53 -3.08 -39.51
N ASP A 527 13.41 -2.21 -40.50
CA ASP A 527 14.23 -2.25 -41.71
C ASP A 527 15.66 -1.83 -41.35
N ALA A 528 16.56 -2.81 -41.41
CA ALA A 528 17.96 -2.61 -41.05
C ALA A 528 18.71 -1.65 -42.00
N GLU A 529 18.29 -1.53 -43.26
CA GLU A 529 18.89 -0.62 -44.22
C GLU A 529 18.51 0.84 -43.97
N LYS A 530 17.24 1.08 -43.59
CA LYS A 530 16.74 2.40 -43.22
C LYS A 530 17.18 2.81 -41.81
N CYS A 531 17.42 1.85 -40.90
CA CYS A 531 17.82 2.15 -39.52
C CYS A 531 19.22 2.76 -39.48
N ARG A 532 19.34 3.96 -38.93
CA ARG A 532 20.62 4.68 -38.76
C ARG A 532 21.24 4.54 -37.38
N GLY A 533 20.67 3.69 -36.50
CA GLY A 533 21.18 3.49 -35.15
C GLY A 533 21.09 4.71 -34.23
N CYS A 534 20.26 5.69 -34.56
CA CYS A 534 20.15 6.99 -33.84
C CYS A 534 19.51 6.86 -32.46
N ARG A 535 18.93 5.71 -32.10
CA ARG A 535 18.26 5.41 -30.82
C ARG A 535 17.08 6.32 -30.45
N ALA A 536 16.53 7.11 -31.38
CA ALA A 536 15.38 7.98 -31.07
C ALA A 536 14.16 7.18 -30.56
N CYS A 537 13.91 6.00 -31.11
CA CYS A 537 12.84 5.10 -30.67
C CYS A 537 13.08 4.52 -29.27
N MET A 538 14.32 4.37 -28.83
CA MET A 538 14.63 3.86 -27.48
C MET A 538 14.33 4.88 -26.38
N LYS A 539 14.16 6.16 -26.71
CA LYS A 539 13.72 7.20 -25.75
C LYS A 539 12.30 6.96 -25.20
N LEU A 540 11.54 6.06 -25.83
CA LEU A 540 10.25 5.58 -25.28
C LEU A 540 10.41 4.73 -24.01
N GLY A 541 11.60 4.20 -23.73
CA GLY A 541 11.80 3.27 -22.62
C GLY A 541 11.12 1.89 -22.80
N CYS A 542 10.71 1.56 -24.05
CA CYS A 542 10.04 0.27 -24.31
C CYS A 542 11.01 -0.90 -24.16
N PRO A 543 10.71 -1.91 -23.30
CA PRO A 543 11.60 -3.03 -23.06
C PRO A 543 11.74 -3.98 -24.26
N ALA A 544 10.80 -3.93 -25.23
CA ALA A 544 10.88 -4.69 -26.47
C ALA A 544 11.91 -4.14 -27.48
N LEU A 545 12.39 -2.92 -27.30
CA LEU A 545 13.40 -2.32 -28.18
C LEU A 545 14.80 -2.60 -27.64
N ARG A 546 15.64 -3.19 -28.44
CA ARG A 546 17.03 -3.54 -28.11
C ARG A 546 17.99 -2.85 -29.07
N PHE A 547 19.25 -2.68 -28.64
CA PHE A 547 20.31 -2.11 -29.48
C PHE A 547 21.54 -3.02 -29.45
N ALA A 548 21.95 -3.46 -30.63
CA ALA A 548 23.17 -4.25 -30.82
C ALA A 548 23.77 -3.93 -32.20
N GLU A 549 25.08 -4.05 -32.35
CA GLU A 549 25.79 -3.91 -33.62
C GLU A 549 25.45 -2.61 -34.39
N GLY A 550 25.25 -1.52 -33.65
CA GLY A 550 24.94 -0.21 -34.24
C GLY A 550 23.51 -0.05 -34.74
N LYS A 551 22.63 -1.01 -34.56
CA LYS A 551 21.22 -1.02 -35.01
C LYS A 551 20.26 -1.28 -33.86
N VAL A 552 19.03 -0.82 -34.02
CA VAL A 552 17.92 -1.19 -33.13
C VAL A 552 17.24 -2.42 -33.73
N TRP A 553 16.84 -3.35 -32.87
CA TRP A 553 16.03 -4.51 -33.21
C TRP A 553 14.89 -4.68 -32.19
N VAL A 554 13.91 -5.51 -32.52
CA VAL A 554 12.71 -5.75 -31.72
C VAL A 554 12.76 -7.17 -31.13
N ASP A 555 12.57 -7.24 -29.84
CA ASP A 555 12.26 -8.51 -29.15
C ASP A 555 10.79 -8.85 -29.42
N GLU A 556 10.56 -9.73 -30.40
CA GLU A 556 9.21 -10.10 -30.85
C GLU A 556 8.37 -10.77 -29.75
N ALA A 557 9.01 -11.44 -28.79
CA ALA A 557 8.32 -12.07 -27.66
C ALA A 557 7.72 -11.04 -26.68
N GLN A 558 8.27 -9.83 -26.66
CA GLN A 558 7.78 -8.75 -25.79
C GLN A 558 6.94 -7.71 -26.54
N CYS A 559 7.09 -7.60 -27.85
CA CYS A 559 6.44 -6.54 -28.61
C CYS A 559 4.95 -6.82 -28.79
N VAL A 560 4.11 -5.86 -28.41
CA VAL A 560 2.64 -5.93 -28.53
C VAL A 560 2.08 -5.15 -29.73
N GLY A 561 2.93 -4.68 -30.64
CA GLY A 561 2.50 -4.00 -31.87
C GLY A 561 1.82 -2.65 -31.66
N CYS A 562 2.06 -1.94 -30.55
CA CYS A 562 1.36 -0.69 -30.22
C CYS A 562 1.67 0.53 -31.14
N GLY A 563 2.71 0.47 -31.96
CA GLY A 563 3.06 1.48 -32.96
C GLY A 563 3.74 2.75 -32.44
N LEU A 564 3.88 2.95 -31.12
CA LEU A 564 4.52 4.17 -30.56
C LEU A 564 5.92 4.44 -31.12
N CYS A 565 6.73 3.40 -31.27
CA CYS A 565 8.10 3.53 -31.78
C CYS A 565 8.14 3.99 -33.26
N MET A 566 7.11 3.70 -34.03
CA MET A 566 6.98 4.16 -35.44
C MET A 566 6.89 5.69 -35.48
N GLN A 567 6.13 6.30 -34.58
CA GLN A 567 5.95 7.76 -34.47
C GLN A 567 7.22 8.49 -34.00
N THR A 568 8.20 7.77 -33.46
CA THR A 568 9.49 8.34 -33.03
C THR A 568 10.59 8.20 -34.07
N CYS A 569 10.40 7.37 -35.09
CA CYS A 569 11.40 7.08 -36.09
C CYS A 569 11.39 8.09 -37.24
N GLY A 570 12.27 9.09 -37.22
CA GLY A 570 12.39 10.09 -38.30
C GLY A 570 12.82 9.50 -39.64
N PHE A 571 13.40 8.30 -39.66
CA PHE A 571 13.83 7.60 -40.89
C PHE A 571 12.78 6.60 -41.41
N LYS A 572 11.61 6.50 -40.76
CA LYS A 572 10.56 5.55 -41.11
C LYS A 572 11.08 4.09 -41.25
N ALA A 573 12.07 3.73 -40.43
CA ALA A 573 12.68 2.41 -40.46
C ALA A 573 11.87 1.37 -39.65
N ILE A 574 10.82 1.78 -38.94
CA ILE A 574 9.97 0.89 -38.13
C ILE A 574 8.62 0.82 -38.83
N GLU A 575 8.20 -0.40 -39.13
CA GLU A 575 6.99 -0.71 -39.90
C GLU A 575 6.07 -1.64 -39.09
N GLU A 576 4.78 -1.64 -39.44
CA GLU A 576 3.83 -2.59 -38.86
C GLU A 576 4.24 -4.04 -39.17
N GLY A 577 3.99 -4.93 -38.20
CA GLY A 577 4.17 -6.35 -38.41
C GLY A 577 3.22 -6.88 -39.49
N LYS A 578 3.72 -7.75 -40.34
CA LYS A 578 2.91 -8.47 -41.35
C LYS A 578 2.81 -9.92 -40.92
N ALA A 579 1.60 -10.52 -41.12
CA ALA A 579 1.37 -11.93 -40.88
C ALA A 579 2.22 -12.82 -41.81
#